data_72c0b0b08b1d754fc7c5cf1ac9bfbca2
#
_entry.id   72c0b0b08b1d754fc7c5cf1ac9bfbca2
#
_cell.length_a   1.000
_cell.length_b   1.000
_cell.length_c   1.000
_cell.angle_alpha   90.00
_cell.angle_beta   90.00
_cell.angle_gamma   90.00
#
_symmetry.space_group_name_H-M   'P 1'
#
loop_
_entity.id
_entity.type
_entity.pdbx_description
1 polymer ?
#
loop_
_entity_poly.entity_id
_entity_poly.type
_entity_poly.pdbx_seq_one_letter_code
_entity_poly.pdbx_strand_id
1 'polypeptide(L)'
;MNESEWSLGMQLSRSYYAFKRAAAKRMEAFGLTPEQFSVLSELAKQDGVSQKQLALVTERDQTTIGKILDKLGKKELIVRTPDLRDRRAVLLLMTREGRDIVDRLGPELDQLQLEAFRGLSREQIEQLKETLETIHRNVT
;
A
#
# COMPACT_ATOMS: atom_id res chain seq x y z
N MET A 1 -9.67 -8.55 -31.01
CA MET A 1 -8.75 -7.65 -30.26
C MET A 1 -7.45 -7.53 -31.06
N ASN A 2 -7.04 -6.33 -31.36
CA ASN A 2 -5.78 -6.14 -32.09
C ASN A 2 -4.58 -6.14 -31.11
N GLU A 3 -3.39 -6.25 -31.66
CA GLU A 3 -2.15 -6.32 -30.89
C GLU A 3 -1.95 -5.10 -29.98
N SER A 4 -2.35 -3.90 -30.41
CA SER A 4 -2.20 -2.68 -29.61
C SER A 4 -3.11 -2.65 -28.37
N GLU A 5 -4.30 -3.21 -28.48
CA GLU A 5 -5.22 -3.31 -27.34
C GLU A 5 -4.72 -4.30 -26.28
N TRP A 6 -4.19 -5.43 -26.72
CA TRP A 6 -3.56 -6.39 -25.83
C TRP A 6 -2.36 -5.77 -25.09
N SER A 7 -1.60 -4.91 -25.77
CA SER A 7 -0.42 -4.29 -25.18
C SER A 7 -0.72 -3.27 -24.08
N LEU A 8 -1.96 -2.75 -23.98
CA LEU A 8 -2.33 -1.81 -22.90
C LEU A 8 -2.19 -2.42 -21.52
N GLY A 9 -2.64 -3.67 -21.35
CA GLY A 9 -2.47 -4.38 -20.07
C GLY A 9 -1.00 -4.57 -19.73
N MET A 10 -0.16 -4.86 -20.72
CA MET A 10 1.28 -5.01 -20.52
C MET A 10 1.94 -3.68 -20.20
N GLN A 11 1.51 -2.58 -20.84
CA GLN A 11 2.01 -1.24 -20.50
C GLN A 11 1.63 -0.82 -19.09
N LEU A 12 0.41 -1.12 -18.68
CA LEU A 12 -0.06 -0.85 -17.31
C LEU A 12 0.79 -1.60 -16.29
N SER A 13 1.02 -2.90 -16.53
CA SER A 13 1.85 -3.75 -15.69
C SER A 13 3.29 -3.24 -15.61
N ARG A 14 3.86 -2.91 -16.76
CA ARG A 14 5.23 -2.40 -16.86
C ARG A 14 5.42 -1.10 -16.08
N SER A 15 4.47 -0.18 -16.21
CA SER A 15 4.49 1.11 -15.50
C SER A 15 4.36 0.90 -13.99
N TYR A 16 3.46 0.03 -13.57
CA TYR A 16 3.28 -0.31 -12.17
C TYR A 16 4.55 -0.90 -11.56
N TYR A 17 5.17 -1.89 -12.21
CA TYR A 17 6.38 -2.52 -11.69
C TYR A 17 7.58 -1.57 -11.66
N ALA A 18 7.69 -0.67 -12.63
CA ALA A 18 8.74 0.36 -12.62
C ALA A 18 8.54 1.30 -11.43
N PHE A 19 7.31 1.77 -11.20
CA PHE A 19 6.97 2.60 -10.05
C PHE A 19 7.24 1.86 -8.73
N LYS A 20 6.82 0.60 -8.64
CA LYS A 20 7.02 -0.23 -7.45
C LYS A 20 8.50 -0.41 -7.13
N ARG A 21 9.34 -0.66 -8.13
CA ARG A 21 10.79 -0.78 -7.93
C ARG A 21 11.40 0.51 -7.41
N ALA A 22 10.99 1.65 -7.95
CA ALA A 22 11.48 2.96 -7.50
C ALA A 22 11.05 3.22 -6.05
N ALA A 23 9.81 2.87 -5.70
CA ALA A 23 9.32 2.97 -4.32
C ALA A 23 10.10 2.04 -3.38
N ALA A 24 10.36 0.80 -3.81
CA ALA A 24 11.10 -0.18 -3.03
C ALA A 24 12.50 0.31 -2.65
N LYS A 25 13.18 0.99 -3.55
CA LYS A 25 14.51 1.56 -3.26
C LYS A 25 14.46 2.58 -2.12
N ARG A 26 13.44 3.43 -2.10
CA ARG A 26 13.28 4.42 -1.03
C ARG A 26 12.89 3.78 0.30
N MET A 27 12.09 2.74 0.24
CA MET A 27 11.65 1.99 1.44
C MET A 27 12.76 1.16 2.05
N GLU A 28 13.72 0.69 1.23
CA GLU A 28 14.83 -0.13 1.67
C GLU A 28 15.65 0.53 2.77
N ALA A 29 15.86 1.84 2.66
CA ALA A 29 16.57 2.61 3.67
C ALA A 29 15.90 2.57 5.05
N PHE A 30 14.61 2.27 5.09
CA PHE A 30 13.81 2.14 6.32
C PHE A 30 13.54 0.69 6.69
N GLY A 31 14.13 -0.25 5.96
CA GLY A 31 13.95 -1.68 6.22
C GLY A 31 12.57 -2.22 5.88
N LEU A 32 11.86 -1.58 4.96
CA LEU A 32 10.50 -1.96 4.57
C LEU A 32 10.42 -2.43 3.13
N THR A 33 9.46 -3.31 2.86
CA THR A 33 9.02 -3.65 1.51
C THR A 33 7.78 -2.83 1.16
N PRO A 34 7.42 -2.68 -0.14
CA PRO A 34 6.18 -2.03 -0.52
C PRO A 34 4.93 -2.63 0.12
N GLU A 35 4.88 -3.95 0.26
CA GLU A 35 3.77 -4.65 0.89
C GLU A 35 3.65 -4.28 2.37
N GLN A 36 4.76 -4.27 3.09
CA GLN A 36 4.79 -3.86 4.50
C GLN A 36 4.39 -2.40 4.67
N PHE A 37 4.89 -1.53 3.81
CA PHE A 37 4.53 -0.11 3.87
C PHE A 37 3.05 0.12 3.59
N SER A 38 2.46 -0.60 2.63
CA SER A 38 1.04 -0.45 2.33
C SER A 38 0.16 -0.79 3.52
N VAL A 39 0.53 -1.81 4.30
CA VAL A 39 -0.17 -2.19 5.52
C VAL A 39 0.02 -1.13 6.61
N LEU A 40 1.26 -0.67 6.82
CA LEU A 40 1.52 0.39 7.80
C LEU A 40 0.77 1.68 7.46
N SER A 41 0.73 2.05 6.19
CA SER A 41 0.03 3.28 5.78
C SER A 41 -1.48 3.20 6.00
N GLU A 42 -2.07 2.01 5.84
CA GLU A 42 -3.48 1.82 6.18
C GLU A 42 -3.72 1.94 7.69
N LEU A 43 -2.84 1.38 8.51
CA LEU A 43 -2.92 1.53 9.97
C LEU A 43 -2.74 2.99 10.41
N ALA A 44 -1.93 3.76 9.68
CA ALA A 44 -1.76 5.19 9.96
C ALA A 44 -3.05 5.98 9.76
N LYS A 45 -3.90 5.54 8.83
CA LYS A 45 -5.20 6.18 8.58
C LYS A 45 -6.22 5.85 9.67
N GLN A 46 -6.19 4.63 10.18
CA GLN A 46 -7.16 4.16 11.15
C GLN A 46 -6.52 3.12 12.09
N ASP A 47 -6.14 3.55 13.26
CA ASP A 47 -5.58 2.70 14.32
C ASP A 47 -6.68 1.80 14.92
N GLY A 48 -6.28 0.64 15.40
CA GLY A 48 -7.20 -0.28 16.06
C GLY A 48 -8.11 -1.05 15.11
N VAL A 49 -7.69 -1.29 13.89
CA VAL A 49 -8.43 -2.11 12.92
C VAL A 49 -8.13 -3.59 13.15
N SER A 50 -9.09 -4.45 12.78
CA SER A 50 -8.90 -5.90 12.82
C SER A 50 -8.10 -6.38 11.59
N GLN A 51 -7.51 -7.56 11.72
CA GLN A 51 -6.82 -8.20 10.60
C GLN A 51 -7.77 -8.43 9.41
N LYS A 52 -9.02 -8.78 9.69
CA LYS A 52 -10.06 -8.98 8.67
C LYS A 52 -10.34 -7.69 7.90
N GLN A 53 -10.51 -6.58 8.62
CA GLN A 53 -10.73 -5.27 7.99
C GLN A 53 -9.55 -4.85 7.13
N LEU A 54 -8.34 -5.09 7.62
CA LEU A 54 -7.12 -4.77 6.91
C LEU A 54 -6.99 -5.57 5.60
N ALA A 55 -7.34 -6.86 5.64
CA ALA A 55 -7.38 -7.71 4.45
C ALA A 55 -8.36 -7.16 3.41
N LEU A 56 -9.55 -6.72 3.85
CA LEU A 56 -10.56 -6.16 2.96
C LEU A 56 -10.09 -4.86 2.29
N VAL A 57 -9.57 -3.90 3.05
CA VAL A 57 -9.18 -2.60 2.48
C VAL A 57 -7.93 -2.70 1.60
N THR A 58 -7.05 -3.67 1.85
CA THR A 58 -5.86 -3.89 1.02
C THR A 58 -6.10 -4.88 -0.11
N GLU A 59 -7.31 -5.44 -0.20
CA GLU A 59 -7.68 -6.46 -1.19
C GLU A 59 -6.71 -7.65 -1.21
N ARG A 60 -6.29 -8.07 -0.01
CA ARG A 60 -5.43 -9.23 0.20
C ARG A 60 -6.15 -10.25 1.07
N ASP A 61 -5.79 -11.54 0.93
CA ASP A 61 -6.33 -12.56 1.82
C ASP A 61 -5.72 -12.45 3.24
N GLN A 62 -6.40 -13.02 4.22
CA GLN A 62 -5.98 -12.93 5.62
C GLN A 62 -4.65 -13.63 5.88
N THR A 63 -4.35 -14.69 5.14
CA THR A 63 -3.08 -15.42 5.28
C THR A 63 -1.91 -14.52 4.86
N THR A 64 -2.03 -13.85 3.73
CA THR A 64 -1.02 -12.91 3.24
C THR A 64 -0.84 -11.75 4.22
N ILE A 65 -1.94 -11.16 4.68
CA ILE A 65 -1.92 -10.09 5.69
C ILE A 65 -1.24 -10.56 6.97
N GLY A 66 -1.57 -11.77 7.43
CA GLY A 66 -0.96 -12.36 8.63
C GLY A 66 0.56 -12.43 8.54
N LYS A 67 1.09 -12.86 7.38
CA LYS A 67 2.54 -12.93 7.16
C LYS A 67 3.20 -11.55 7.17
N ILE A 68 2.56 -10.56 6.57
CA ILE A 68 3.07 -9.18 6.56
C ILE A 68 3.09 -8.63 8.00
N LEU A 69 2.00 -8.85 8.74
CA LEU A 69 1.88 -8.40 10.14
C LEU A 69 2.91 -9.09 11.05
N ASP A 70 3.19 -10.36 10.83
CA ASP A 70 4.22 -11.08 11.59
C ASP A 70 5.59 -10.40 11.42
N LYS A 71 5.94 -10.04 10.20
CA LYS A 71 7.20 -9.34 9.92
C LYS A 71 7.24 -7.95 10.53
N LEU A 72 6.13 -7.21 10.44
CA LEU A 72 6.03 -5.88 11.05
C LEU A 72 6.10 -5.96 12.57
N GLY A 73 5.49 -6.98 13.17
CA GLY A 73 5.56 -7.22 14.60
C GLY A 73 6.98 -7.53 15.07
N LYS A 74 7.73 -8.33 14.32
CA LYS A 74 9.14 -8.63 14.61
C LYS A 74 10.01 -7.38 14.56
N LYS A 75 9.66 -6.43 13.71
CA LYS A 75 10.35 -5.13 13.63
C LYS A 75 9.87 -4.13 14.67
N GLU A 76 8.91 -4.52 15.51
CA GLU A 76 8.31 -3.69 16.54
C GLU A 76 7.63 -2.43 16.01
N LEU A 77 7.10 -2.53 14.79
CA LEU A 77 6.39 -1.42 14.13
C LEU A 77 4.88 -1.45 14.39
N ILE A 78 4.37 -2.62 14.76
CA ILE A 78 2.98 -2.83 15.15
C ILE A 78 2.91 -3.70 16.39
N VAL A 79 1.77 -3.62 17.09
CA VAL A 79 1.40 -4.56 18.17
C VAL A 79 0.01 -5.09 17.92
N ARG A 80 -0.22 -6.34 18.31
CA ARG A 80 -1.52 -6.98 18.31
C ARG A 80 -2.09 -6.91 19.71
N THR A 81 -3.35 -6.50 19.83
CA THR A 81 -4.04 -6.44 21.11
C THR A 81 -5.40 -7.11 20.98
N PRO A 82 -5.88 -7.85 22.00
CA PRO A 82 -7.21 -8.43 21.95
C PRO A 82 -8.28 -7.34 21.90
N ASP A 83 -9.36 -7.61 21.13
CA ASP A 83 -10.53 -6.76 21.14
C ASP A 83 -11.32 -7.05 22.41
N LEU A 84 -11.56 -6.04 23.25
CA LEU A 84 -12.33 -6.17 24.49
C LEU A 84 -13.81 -6.50 24.23
N ARG A 85 -14.30 -6.19 23.03
CA ARG A 85 -15.70 -6.41 22.64
C ARG A 85 -15.92 -7.77 21.99
N ASP A 86 -14.90 -8.29 21.33
CA ASP A 86 -14.96 -9.59 20.64
C ASP A 86 -13.66 -10.35 20.91
N ARG A 87 -13.75 -11.37 21.76
CA ARG A 87 -12.60 -12.19 22.16
C ARG A 87 -11.92 -12.93 21.01
N ARG A 88 -12.61 -13.07 19.86
CA ARG A 88 -12.06 -13.73 18.68
C ARG A 88 -11.26 -12.79 17.79
N ALA A 89 -11.43 -11.51 17.98
CA ALA A 89 -10.81 -10.49 17.15
C ALA A 89 -9.52 -9.99 17.80
N VAL A 90 -8.55 -9.70 16.94
CA VAL A 90 -7.29 -9.06 17.30
C VAL A 90 -7.26 -7.71 16.61
N LEU A 91 -7.00 -6.68 17.38
CA LEU A 91 -6.83 -5.33 16.87
C LEU A 91 -5.36 -5.05 16.63
N LEU A 92 -5.09 -4.27 15.62
CA LEU A 92 -3.74 -3.90 15.22
C LEU A 92 -3.51 -2.43 15.52
N LEU A 93 -2.42 -2.16 16.22
CA LEU A 93 -2.02 -0.81 16.58
C LEU A 93 -0.62 -0.54 16.09
N MET A 94 -0.41 0.65 15.57
CA MET A 94 0.91 1.07 15.15
C MET A 94 1.71 1.56 16.37
N THR A 95 2.96 1.13 16.46
CA THR A 95 3.85 1.62 17.51
C THR A 95 4.32 3.03 17.18
N ARG A 96 4.96 3.69 18.13
CA ARG A 96 5.61 4.99 17.91
C ARG A 96 6.66 4.89 16.81
N GLU A 97 7.45 3.81 16.81
CA GLU A 97 8.47 3.54 15.80
C GLU A 97 7.84 3.36 14.41
N GLY A 98 6.72 2.66 14.34
CA GLY A 98 5.98 2.49 13.08
C GLY A 98 5.47 3.81 12.54
N ARG A 99 4.89 4.65 13.40
CA ARG A 99 4.41 5.98 13.02
C ARG A 99 5.55 6.89 12.56
N ASP A 100 6.67 6.84 13.26
CA ASP A 100 7.86 7.60 12.92
C ASP A 100 8.37 7.25 11.52
N ILE A 101 8.41 5.97 11.19
CA ILE A 101 8.81 5.52 9.85
C ILE A 101 7.85 6.02 8.78
N VAL A 102 6.54 5.92 9.00
CA VAL A 102 5.54 6.42 8.05
C VAL A 102 5.72 7.93 7.83
N ASP A 103 5.92 8.69 8.90
CA ASP A 103 6.12 10.14 8.83
C ASP A 103 7.39 10.51 8.06
N ARG A 104 8.47 9.75 8.24
CA ARG A 104 9.74 10.00 7.56
C ARG A 104 9.74 9.53 6.11
N LEU A 105 9.06 8.44 5.82
CA LEU A 105 9.00 7.88 4.47
C LEU A 105 8.02 8.62 3.57
N GLY A 106 6.97 9.22 4.14
CA GLY A 106 5.97 9.97 3.39
C GLY A 106 6.55 10.99 2.41
N PRO A 107 7.42 11.92 2.88
CA PRO A 107 8.05 12.91 1.99
C PRO A 107 8.87 12.28 0.87
N GLU A 108 9.53 11.16 1.11
CA GLU A 108 10.29 10.43 0.09
C GLU A 108 9.38 9.90 -1.01
N LEU A 109 8.21 9.39 -0.64
CA LEU A 109 7.23 8.89 -1.60
C LEU A 109 6.53 10.02 -2.33
N ASP A 110 6.28 11.15 -1.67
CA ASP A 110 5.77 12.35 -2.32
C ASP A 110 6.74 12.84 -3.40
N GLN A 111 8.03 12.82 -3.11
CA GLN A 111 9.06 13.18 -4.08
C GLN A 111 9.08 12.20 -5.26
N LEU A 112 8.91 10.92 -5.00
CA LEU A 112 8.80 9.92 -6.08
C LEU A 112 7.60 10.21 -6.99
N GLN A 113 6.45 10.59 -6.41
CA GLN A 113 5.28 10.92 -7.20
C GLN A 113 5.53 12.14 -8.10
N LEU A 114 6.18 13.18 -7.57
CA LEU A 114 6.54 14.34 -8.36
C LEU A 114 7.42 13.98 -9.55
N GLU A 115 8.38 13.09 -9.34
CA GLU A 115 9.27 12.60 -10.40
C GLU A 115 8.52 11.75 -11.42
N ALA A 116 7.70 10.81 -10.94
CA ALA A 116 6.99 9.85 -11.79
C ALA A 116 5.95 10.53 -12.68
N PHE A 117 5.28 11.55 -12.17
CA PHE A 117 4.22 12.25 -12.90
C PHE A 117 4.67 13.57 -13.51
N ARG A 118 5.99 13.79 -13.55
CA ARG A 118 6.56 14.98 -14.17
C ARG A 118 6.16 15.06 -15.64
N GLY A 119 5.77 16.25 -16.09
CA GLY A 119 5.31 16.46 -17.46
C GLY A 119 3.84 16.24 -17.68
N LEU A 120 3.13 15.74 -16.69
CA LEU A 120 1.68 15.58 -16.76
C LEU A 120 1.00 16.78 -16.09
N SER A 121 -0.08 17.27 -16.72
CA SER A 121 -0.89 18.32 -16.13
C SER A 121 -1.74 17.75 -14.99
N ARG A 122 -2.24 18.63 -14.12
CA ARG A 122 -3.17 18.26 -13.07
C ARG A 122 -4.41 17.55 -13.62
N GLU A 123 -4.93 18.05 -14.75
CA GLU A 123 -6.07 17.47 -15.44
C GLU A 123 -5.77 16.05 -15.93
N GLN A 124 -4.59 15.83 -16.52
CA GLN A 124 -4.18 14.50 -16.98
C GLN A 124 -4.06 13.52 -15.80
N ILE A 125 -3.55 13.97 -14.66
CA ILE A 125 -3.44 13.14 -13.46
C ILE A 125 -4.83 12.75 -12.94
N GLU A 126 -5.78 13.70 -12.90
CA GLU A 126 -7.15 13.41 -12.46
C GLU A 126 -7.85 12.45 -13.41
N GLN A 127 -7.65 12.61 -14.72
CA GLN A 127 -8.19 11.67 -15.72
C GLN A 127 -7.59 10.28 -15.58
N LEU A 128 -6.29 10.20 -15.27
CA LEU A 128 -5.61 8.93 -15.05
C LEU A 128 -6.20 8.20 -13.84
N LYS A 129 -6.45 8.91 -12.75
CA LYS A 129 -7.10 8.33 -11.56
C LYS A 129 -8.45 7.72 -11.92
N GLU A 130 -9.28 8.45 -12.63
CA GLU A 130 -10.61 7.99 -13.05
C GLU A 130 -10.52 6.78 -13.98
N THR A 131 -9.58 6.82 -14.91
CA THR A 131 -9.35 5.72 -15.86
C THR A 131 -8.91 4.44 -15.13
N LEU A 132 -7.96 4.56 -14.22
CA LEU A 132 -7.49 3.42 -13.43
C LEU A 132 -8.61 2.83 -12.56
N GLU A 133 -9.43 3.68 -11.95
CA GLU A 133 -10.57 3.24 -11.16
C GLU A 133 -11.60 2.49 -12.02
N THR A 134 -11.85 2.98 -13.23
CA THR A 134 -12.75 2.31 -14.17
C THR A 134 -12.23 0.94 -14.57
N ILE A 135 -10.95 0.83 -14.88
CA ILE A 135 -10.31 -0.45 -15.20
C ILE A 135 -10.44 -1.43 -14.04
N HIS A 136 -10.13 -0.97 -12.83
CA HIS A 136 -10.22 -1.79 -11.62
C HIS A 136 -11.64 -2.34 -11.43
N ARG A 137 -12.65 -1.49 -11.50
CA ARG A 137 -14.06 -1.91 -11.37
C ARG A 137 -14.48 -2.91 -12.42
N ASN A 138 -14.01 -2.74 -13.65
CA ASN A 138 -14.40 -3.62 -14.74
C ASN A 138 -13.88 -5.05 -14.60
N VAL A 139 -12.77 -5.24 -13.90
CA VAL A 139 -12.12 -6.55 -13.76
C VAL A 139 -12.22 -7.12 -12.34
N THR A 140 -12.86 -6.42 -11.43
CA THR A 140 -13.12 -6.89 -10.07
C THR A 140 -14.63 -7.01 -9.83
#